data_6f96605742fe6a744c1e3561445f9863
#
_entry.id   6f96605742fe6a744c1e3561445f9863
#
_cell.length_a   1.000
_cell.length_b   1.000
_cell.length_c   1.000
_cell.angle_alpha   90.00
_cell.angle_beta   90.00
_cell.angle_gamma   90.00
#
_symmetry.space_group_name_H-M   'P 1'
#
loop_
_entity.id
_entity.type
_entity.pdbx_description
1 polymer ?
#
loop_
_entity_poly.entity_id
_entity_poly.type
_entity_poly.pdbx_seq_one_letter_code
_entity_poly.pdbx_strand_id
1 'polypeptide(L)'
;MPFFTNQNKMTIQEFIQKTFKEEHGYCYRPRIVCNDGFNMSVQGSAGHYCSPRKTQDWYSSLEIGFPSDEEPLINQYAETEYDWTGTVYGYVPIETIQEVITKHGGINIEETFKVAVS
;
A
#
# COMPACT_ATOMS: atom_id res chain seq x y z
N MET A 1 13.66 -22.29 -11.59
CA MET A 1 14.67 -21.24 -11.41
C MET A 1 14.19 -20.28 -10.35
N PRO A 2 14.61 -20.48 -9.15
CA PRO A 2 14.09 -19.67 -8.04
C PRO A 2 14.37 -18.19 -8.14
N PHE A 3 15.45 -17.79 -8.78
CA PHE A 3 15.78 -16.38 -8.86
C PHE A 3 14.84 -15.59 -9.77
N PHE A 4 14.09 -16.24 -10.64
CA PHE A 4 13.12 -15.54 -11.47
C PHE A 4 11.98 -14.98 -10.64
N THR A 5 11.55 -15.73 -9.63
CA THR A 5 10.47 -15.27 -8.77
C THR A 5 10.88 -14.03 -7.98
N ASN A 6 12.16 -13.97 -7.59
CA ASN A 6 12.65 -12.80 -6.84
C ASN A 6 12.69 -11.54 -7.70
N GLN A 7 12.95 -11.69 -9.00
CA GLN A 7 13.00 -10.56 -9.92
C GLN A 7 11.63 -9.88 -10.08
N ASN A 8 10.56 -10.63 -9.83
CA ASN A 8 9.21 -10.11 -9.98
C ASN A 8 8.59 -9.65 -8.67
N LYS A 9 9.33 -9.74 -7.59
CA LYS A 9 8.83 -9.32 -6.30
C LYS A 9 9.11 -7.84 -6.08
N MET A 10 8.07 -7.12 -5.73
CA MET A 10 8.19 -5.71 -5.40
C MET A 10 7.88 -5.54 -3.93
N THR A 11 8.78 -4.90 -3.20
CA THR A 11 8.55 -4.57 -1.80
C THR A 11 7.68 -3.32 -1.71
N ILE A 12 7.09 -3.10 -0.54
CA ILE A 12 6.34 -1.86 -0.32
C ILE A 12 7.25 -0.64 -0.52
N GLN A 13 8.51 -0.72 -0.10
CA GLN A 13 9.46 0.37 -0.27
C GLN A 13 9.67 0.68 -1.76
N GLU A 14 9.86 -0.36 -2.56
CA GLU A 14 10.01 -0.20 -4.01
C GLU A 14 8.75 0.36 -4.66
N PHE A 15 7.59 -0.09 -4.19
CA PHE A 15 6.31 0.43 -4.68
C PHE A 15 6.20 1.94 -4.44
N ILE A 16 6.53 2.37 -3.22
CA ILE A 16 6.45 3.79 -2.86
C ILE A 16 7.42 4.62 -3.71
N GLN A 17 8.63 4.13 -3.92
CA GLN A 17 9.61 4.82 -4.75
C GLN A 17 9.18 4.90 -6.21
N LYS A 18 8.74 3.77 -6.75
CA LYS A 18 8.33 3.67 -8.15
C LYS A 18 7.11 4.53 -8.47
N THR A 19 6.22 4.68 -7.51
CA THR A 19 4.97 5.43 -7.73
C THR A 19 5.03 6.87 -7.27
N PHE A 20 6.18 7.30 -6.77
CA PHE A 20 6.33 8.69 -6.34
C PHE A 20 6.19 9.63 -7.53
N LYS A 21 5.29 10.58 -7.40
CA LYS A 21 5.06 11.58 -8.42
C LYS A 21 4.36 12.74 -7.75
N GLU A 22 5.07 13.84 -7.61
CA GLU A 22 4.51 15.02 -6.97
C GLU A 22 3.78 15.87 -7.98
N GLU A 23 2.54 16.16 -7.68
CA GLU A 23 1.71 17.01 -8.51
C GLU A 23 0.95 17.95 -7.57
N HIS A 24 1.23 19.24 -7.66
CA HIS A 24 0.61 20.23 -6.81
C HIS A 24 0.75 19.95 -5.31
N GLY A 25 1.92 19.42 -4.91
CA GLY A 25 2.20 19.10 -3.52
C GLY A 25 1.55 17.81 -3.02
N TYR A 26 0.98 17.04 -3.91
CA TYR A 26 0.24 15.83 -3.56
C TYR A 26 0.77 14.64 -4.36
N CYS A 27 0.57 13.46 -3.83
CA CYS A 27 0.92 12.23 -4.55
C CYS A 27 -0.13 11.17 -4.28
N TYR A 28 -0.73 10.67 -5.34
CA TYR A 28 -1.68 9.56 -5.29
C TYR A 28 -1.09 8.36 -6.00
N ARG A 29 -1.15 7.22 -5.34
CA ARG A 29 -0.62 5.97 -5.87
C ARG A 29 -1.75 5.04 -6.24
N PRO A 30 -1.53 4.15 -7.23
CA PRO A 30 -2.56 3.17 -7.58
C PRO A 30 -2.79 2.20 -6.43
N ARG A 31 -3.95 1.60 -6.42
CA ARG A 31 -4.33 0.61 -5.41
C ARG A 31 -3.45 -0.62 -5.58
N ILE A 32 -2.88 -1.11 -4.48
CA ILE A 32 -2.09 -2.34 -4.49
C ILE A 32 -3.05 -3.52 -4.60
N VAL A 33 -2.80 -4.39 -5.59
CA VAL A 33 -3.51 -5.67 -5.73
C VAL A 33 -2.49 -6.77 -5.48
N CYS A 34 -2.80 -7.64 -4.53
CA CYS A 34 -1.95 -8.78 -4.20
C CYS A 34 -2.30 -9.99 -5.04
N ASN A 35 -1.41 -10.98 -5.07
CA ASN A 35 -1.58 -12.14 -5.94
C ASN A 35 -2.77 -13.02 -5.58
N ASP A 36 -3.26 -12.96 -4.34
CA ASP A 36 -4.47 -13.69 -3.95
C ASP A 36 -5.75 -12.89 -4.16
N GLY A 37 -5.64 -11.67 -4.69
CA GLY A 37 -6.79 -10.81 -4.94
C GLY A 37 -7.05 -9.77 -3.86
N PHE A 38 -6.47 -9.92 -2.67
CA PHE A 38 -6.58 -8.89 -1.63
C PHE A 38 -6.05 -7.57 -2.18
N ASN A 39 -6.75 -6.48 -1.92
CA ASN A 39 -6.29 -5.19 -2.42
C ASN A 39 -6.58 -4.09 -1.41
N MET A 40 -5.80 -3.02 -1.48
CA MET A 40 -5.88 -1.91 -0.55
C MET A 40 -5.20 -0.68 -1.14
N SER A 41 -5.62 0.49 -0.69
CA SER A 41 -4.94 1.73 -1.01
C SER A 41 -3.80 1.93 -0.01
N VAL A 42 -2.60 2.25 -0.49
CA VAL A 42 -1.47 2.61 0.38
C VAL A 42 -0.93 3.94 -0.08
N GLN A 43 -1.04 4.94 0.77
CA GLN A 43 -0.72 6.31 0.41
C GLN A 43 0.24 6.96 1.41
N GLY A 44 1.05 7.85 0.89
CA GLY A 44 1.92 8.71 1.71
C GLY A 44 2.08 10.04 0.99
N SER A 45 1.81 11.13 1.70
CA SER A 45 2.00 12.48 1.20
C SER A 45 1.77 13.46 2.35
N ALA A 46 1.91 14.74 2.09
CA ALA A 46 1.60 15.76 3.09
C ALA A 46 0.14 15.71 3.53
N GLY A 47 -0.74 15.12 2.74
CA GLY A 47 -2.16 15.01 3.04
C GLY A 47 -2.61 13.67 3.60
N HIS A 48 -1.69 12.75 3.88
CA HIS A 48 -2.05 11.43 4.38
C HIS A 48 -1.50 11.18 5.79
N TYR A 49 -2.08 10.23 6.50
CA TYR A 49 -1.63 9.86 7.85
C TYR A 49 -0.42 8.93 7.75
N CYS A 50 0.74 9.54 7.57
CA CYS A 50 2.00 8.85 7.36
C CYS A 50 3.14 9.58 8.09
N SER A 51 4.28 8.94 8.23
CA SER A 51 5.46 9.53 8.86
C SER A 51 6.69 9.34 7.99
N PRO A 52 7.41 10.41 7.67
CA PRO A 52 7.06 11.81 7.93
C PRO A 52 5.87 12.24 7.09
N ARG A 53 5.13 13.24 7.56
CA ARG A 53 3.95 13.69 6.84
C ARG A 53 4.35 14.71 5.79
N LYS A 54 4.96 14.21 4.75
CA LYS A 54 5.50 14.97 3.62
C LYS A 54 5.26 14.20 2.33
N THR A 55 5.23 14.90 1.22
CA THR A 55 5.16 14.26 -0.08
C THR A 55 6.59 13.93 -0.51
N GLN A 56 6.94 12.67 -0.48
CA GLN A 56 8.28 12.18 -0.80
C GLN A 56 8.23 10.71 -1.21
N ASP A 57 9.38 10.05 -1.30
CA ASP A 57 9.46 8.69 -1.81
C ASP A 57 9.88 7.64 -0.78
N TRP A 58 9.86 8.00 0.51
CA TRP A 58 10.12 7.03 1.58
C TRP A 58 9.37 7.42 2.84
N TYR A 59 8.99 6.42 3.64
CA TYR A 59 8.23 6.63 4.86
C TYR A 59 8.54 5.53 5.86
N SER A 60 8.41 5.84 7.14
CA SER A 60 8.45 4.82 8.20
C SER A 60 7.07 4.25 8.47
N SER A 61 6.02 5.00 8.15
CA SER A 61 4.63 4.52 8.25
C SER A 61 3.81 5.15 7.14
N LEU A 62 2.71 4.48 6.76
CA LEU A 62 1.87 4.90 5.65
C LEU A 62 0.40 4.77 6.03
N GLU A 63 -0.47 5.40 5.25
CA GLU A 63 -1.91 5.29 5.41
C GLU A 63 -2.44 4.19 4.49
N ILE A 64 -3.17 3.23 5.09
CA ILE A 64 -3.89 2.23 4.31
C ILE A 64 -5.34 2.65 4.24
N GLY A 65 -5.97 2.49 3.08
CA GLY A 65 -7.39 2.81 2.91
C GLY A 65 -8.17 1.67 2.30
N PHE A 66 -9.34 1.44 2.87
CA PHE A 66 -10.39 0.62 2.29
C PHE A 66 -9.92 -0.74 1.74
N PRO A 67 -9.32 -1.59 2.60
CA PRO A 67 -8.91 -2.92 2.14
C PRO A 67 -10.12 -3.72 1.67
N SER A 68 -9.89 -4.63 0.74
CA SER A 68 -10.97 -5.44 0.16
C SER A 68 -11.61 -6.39 1.16
N ASP A 69 -10.89 -6.76 2.21
CA ASP A 69 -11.36 -7.64 3.26
C ASP A 69 -10.76 -7.21 4.58
N GLU A 70 -11.32 -7.72 5.68
CA GLU A 70 -10.69 -7.51 6.98
C GLU A 70 -9.30 -8.12 6.99
N GLU A 71 -8.32 -7.37 7.51
CA GLU A 71 -6.95 -7.83 7.64
C GLU A 71 -6.52 -7.65 9.09
N PRO A 72 -6.50 -8.73 9.90
CA PRO A 72 -6.20 -8.62 11.33
C PRO A 72 -4.85 -7.95 11.66
N LEU A 73 -3.87 -8.06 10.78
CA LEU A 73 -2.56 -7.46 11.02
C LEU A 73 -2.62 -5.94 11.18
N ILE A 74 -3.66 -5.30 10.63
CA ILE A 74 -3.76 -3.85 10.67
C ILE A 74 -4.96 -3.34 11.47
N ASN A 75 -5.76 -4.23 12.04
CA ASN A 75 -7.00 -3.81 12.72
C ASN A 75 -6.77 -2.73 13.79
N GLN A 76 -5.65 -2.80 14.51
CA GLN A 76 -5.36 -1.83 15.58
C GLN A 76 -5.16 -0.41 15.08
N TYR A 77 -4.91 -0.23 13.79
CA TYR A 77 -4.69 1.10 13.21
C TYR A 77 -5.95 1.70 12.61
N ALA A 78 -7.05 0.98 12.64
CA ALA A 78 -8.30 1.44 12.01
C ALA A 78 -8.83 2.70 12.68
N GLU A 79 -9.20 3.68 11.86
CA GLU A 79 -9.82 4.90 12.37
C GLU A 79 -11.24 4.60 12.89
N THR A 80 -11.98 3.76 12.18
CA THR A 80 -13.31 3.32 12.60
C THR A 80 -13.29 1.82 12.82
N GLU A 81 -13.35 1.41 14.09
CA GLU A 81 -13.35 0.01 14.47
C GLU A 81 -14.55 -0.72 13.89
N TYR A 82 -14.33 -1.96 13.48
CA TYR A 82 -15.36 -2.84 12.91
C TYR A 82 -15.91 -2.43 11.54
N ASP A 83 -15.43 -1.33 10.99
CA ASP A 83 -15.74 -0.96 9.62
C ASP A 83 -14.52 -1.24 8.75
N TRP A 84 -14.05 -2.49 8.78
CA TRP A 84 -12.73 -2.88 8.28
C TRP A 84 -12.46 -2.54 6.82
N THR A 85 -13.48 -2.58 5.98
CA THR A 85 -13.34 -2.28 4.54
C THR A 85 -13.76 -0.87 4.18
N GLY A 86 -14.33 -0.14 5.12
CA GLY A 86 -14.86 1.21 4.87
C GLY A 86 -14.10 2.33 5.57
N THR A 87 -12.93 2.04 6.15
CA THR A 87 -12.19 3.04 6.89
C THR A 87 -10.75 3.15 6.41
N VAL A 88 -10.04 4.15 6.94
CA VAL A 88 -8.59 4.30 6.73
C VAL A 88 -7.85 3.85 7.99
N TYR A 89 -6.59 3.52 7.81
CA TYR A 89 -5.69 3.00 8.83
C TYR A 89 -4.47 3.91 8.84
N GLY A 90 -4.33 4.71 9.88
CA GLY A 90 -3.26 5.71 9.95
C GLY A 90 -1.97 5.18 10.53
N TYR A 91 -0.86 5.68 10.04
CA TYR A 91 0.47 5.43 10.60
C TYR A 91 0.81 3.95 10.74
N VAL A 92 0.45 3.16 9.74
CA VAL A 92 0.78 1.74 9.73
C VAL A 92 2.28 1.59 9.43
N PRO A 93 3.05 0.95 10.32
CA PRO A 93 4.48 0.78 10.06
C PRO A 93 4.75 0.08 8.74
N ILE A 94 5.79 0.51 8.05
CA ILE A 94 6.09 -0.05 6.73
C ILE A 94 6.36 -1.55 6.80
N GLU A 95 6.94 -2.03 7.90
CA GLU A 95 7.18 -3.46 8.11
C GLU A 95 5.87 -4.24 8.18
N THR A 96 4.86 -3.66 8.83
CA THR A 96 3.54 -4.30 8.94
C THR A 96 2.87 -4.36 7.58
N ILE A 97 3.00 -3.30 6.78
CA ILE A 97 2.44 -3.28 5.43
C ILE A 97 3.10 -4.37 4.57
N GLN A 98 4.43 -4.52 4.71
CA GLN A 98 5.14 -5.57 3.98
C GLN A 98 4.66 -6.95 4.42
N GLU A 99 4.38 -7.15 5.70
CA GLU A 99 3.83 -8.41 6.19
C GLU A 99 2.47 -8.73 5.56
N VAL A 100 1.61 -7.72 5.47
CA VAL A 100 0.30 -7.89 4.81
C VAL A 100 0.50 -8.31 3.35
N ILE A 101 1.37 -7.61 2.64
CA ILE A 101 1.64 -7.91 1.24
C ILE A 101 2.16 -9.34 1.09
N THR A 102 3.12 -9.74 1.91
CA THR A 102 3.70 -11.07 1.86
C THR A 102 2.67 -12.15 2.18
N LYS A 103 1.84 -11.91 3.18
CA LYS A 103 0.76 -12.82 3.57
C LYS A 103 -0.18 -13.10 2.40
N HIS A 104 -0.42 -12.10 1.57
CA HIS A 104 -1.35 -12.19 0.45
C HIS A 104 -0.67 -12.55 -0.88
N GLY A 105 0.55 -13.08 -0.80
CA GLY A 105 1.24 -13.62 -1.97
C GLY A 105 2.10 -12.63 -2.74
N GLY A 106 2.30 -11.43 -2.20
CA GLY A 106 3.09 -10.40 -2.86
C GLY A 106 2.24 -9.50 -3.73
N ILE A 107 2.83 -8.38 -4.17
CA ILE A 107 2.16 -7.43 -5.06
C ILE A 107 2.04 -8.07 -6.45
N ASN A 108 0.83 -8.08 -6.98
CA ASN A 108 0.61 -8.45 -8.37
C ASN A 108 0.91 -7.21 -9.20
N ILE A 109 2.10 -7.19 -9.80
CA ILE A 109 2.60 -6.02 -10.51
C ILE A 109 1.72 -5.68 -11.69
N GLU A 110 1.31 -6.71 -12.45
CA GLU A 110 0.48 -6.52 -13.62
C GLU A 110 -0.87 -5.88 -13.28
N GLU A 111 -1.55 -6.42 -12.27
CA GLU A 111 -2.85 -5.89 -11.88
C GLU A 111 -2.74 -4.52 -11.21
N THR A 112 -1.72 -4.33 -10.39
CA THR A 112 -1.52 -3.06 -9.67
C THR A 112 -1.26 -1.89 -10.63
N PHE A 113 -0.46 -2.13 -11.65
CA PHE A 113 -0.08 -1.08 -12.60
C PHE A 113 -0.87 -1.11 -13.90
N LYS A 114 -1.98 -1.83 -13.90
CA LYS A 114 -2.88 -1.88 -15.03
C LYS A 114 -3.46 -0.50 -15.30
N VAL A 115 -3.14 0.05 -16.46
CA VAL A 115 -3.67 1.34 -16.84
C VAL A 115 -5.09 1.15 -17.34
N ALA A 116 -6.01 1.93 -16.82
CA ALA A 116 -7.37 1.90 -17.33
C ALA A 116 -7.35 2.39 -18.77
N VAL A 117 -7.73 1.51 -19.68
CA VAL A 117 -7.83 1.86 -21.08
C VAL A 117 -9.21 2.47 -21.29
N SER A 118 -9.20 3.74 -21.57
CA SER A 118 -10.45 4.43 -21.83
C SER A 118 -10.76 4.45 -23.31
#